data_d3a77e6fe9ea320ae898024f44f39350
#
_entry.id   d3a77e6fe9ea320ae898024f44f39350
#
_cell.length_a   1.000
_cell.length_b   1.000
_cell.length_c   1.000
_cell.angle_alpha   90.00
_cell.angle_beta   90.00
_cell.angle_gamma   90.00
#
_symmetry.space_group_name_H-M   'P 1'
#
loop_
_entity.id
_entity.type
_entity.pdbx_description
1 polymer ?
#
loop_
_entity_poly.entity_id
_entity_poly.type
_entity_poly.pdbx_seq_one_letter_code
_entity_poly.pdbx_strand_id
1 'polypeptide(L)'
;IHISRYLKLTGAISIKFALDPTSYAFYILEVNPFASDSISMASMGLGYSLFEQGVQLQLGRSLEHLPHPLLKDLKAVYEPSLDYIFFKIPIFSDAAINARLNTQIHSYGAVYGFGKRIDEAYQQALETIKDKKLLTVFPEEMSDDELIQKIARHMPHRLFYILEALKRGFEFEELLDLSKLSPIYLQVLANLVELEKGVEAETSPAFLPVEPSAGLYEVKAGAAYYLTQNGTNESFDLDAACVLVDDLEIRDPSFYQKVRKKEQELKEKGQQVILLTNRPFTESLADKVYYLPINETSLNLIQTIDQVKDIVKLSNLQ
;
A
#
# COMPACT_ATOMS: atom_id res chain seq x y z
N ILE A 1 15.34 18.45 8.34
CA ILE A 1 15.31 19.94 8.31
C ILE A 1 16.69 20.51 7.96
N HIS A 2 17.78 20.19 8.69
CA HIS A 2 19.11 20.76 8.40
C HIS A 2 19.61 20.47 6.99
N ILE A 3 19.45 19.24 6.49
CA ILE A 3 19.87 18.84 5.13
C ILE A 3 19.10 19.64 4.07
N SER A 4 17.78 19.74 4.18
CA SER A 4 16.95 20.46 3.22
C SER A 4 17.29 21.96 3.19
N ARG A 5 17.55 22.56 4.35
CA ARG A 5 17.99 23.97 4.45
C ARG A 5 19.39 24.19 3.86
N TYR A 6 20.33 23.30 4.19
CA TYR A 6 21.71 23.40 3.68
C TYR A 6 21.76 23.27 2.16
N LEU A 7 21.02 22.32 1.61
CA LEU A 7 20.93 22.11 0.17
C LEU A 7 19.90 23.01 -0.53
N LYS A 8 19.22 23.90 0.20
CA LYS A 8 18.18 24.80 -0.31
C LYS A 8 17.09 24.08 -1.12
N LEU A 9 16.68 22.92 -0.63
CA LEU A 9 15.70 22.09 -1.31
C LEU A 9 14.27 22.59 -1.03
N THR A 10 13.47 22.67 -2.08
CA THR A 10 12.05 23.01 -2.02
C THR A 10 11.24 21.93 -2.72
N GLY A 11 10.22 21.40 -2.06
CA GLY A 11 9.38 20.32 -2.58
C GLY A 11 9.51 19.04 -1.79
N ALA A 12 8.99 17.95 -2.36
CA ALA A 12 9.08 16.63 -1.74
C ALA A 12 10.48 16.04 -1.92
N ILE A 13 11.08 15.61 -0.83
CA ILE A 13 12.41 14.99 -0.81
C ILE A 13 12.36 13.66 -0.05
N SER A 14 13.20 12.73 -0.45
CA SER A 14 13.39 11.45 0.25
C SER A 14 14.83 11.36 0.76
N ILE A 15 14.98 10.98 2.03
CA ILE A 15 16.29 10.81 2.65
C ILE A 15 16.35 9.42 3.28
N LYS A 16 17.37 8.66 2.91
CA LYS A 16 17.64 7.34 3.48
C LYS A 16 18.69 7.40 4.56
N PHE A 17 18.36 6.83 5.71
CA PHE A 17 19.26 6.74 6.86
C PHE A 17 19.60 5.28 7.17
N ALA A 18 20.81 5.03 7.66
CA ALA A 18 21.15 3.86 8.45
C ALA A 18 21.16 4.23 9.92
N LEU A 19 20.49 3.46 10.75
CA LEU A 19 20.42 3.64 12.20
C LEU A 19 21.04 2.42 12.87
N ASP A 20 21.99 2.65 13.77
CA ASP A 20 22.44 1.61 14.68
C ASP A 20 21.45 1.51 15.85
N PRO A 21 20.76 0.37 16.03
CA PRO A 21 19.74 0.23 17.06
C PRO A 21 20.29 0.23 18.48
N THR A 22 21.60 0.03 18.67
CA THR A 22 22.24 -0.03 19.98
C THR A 22 22.72 1.33 20.44
N SER A 23 23.45 2.04 19.57
CA SER A 23 24.04 3.35 19.89
C SER A 23 23.16 4.54 19.48
N TYR A 24 22.11 4.29 18.69
CA TYR A 24 21.27 5.29 18.03
C TYR A 24 22.05 6.24 17.11
N ALA A 25 23.28 5.89 16.77
CA ALA A 25 24.03 6.61 15.76
C ALA A 25 23.38 6.42 14.40
N PHE A 26 23.28 7.48 13.63
CA PHE A 26 22.69 7.41 12.30
C PHE A 26 23.62 8.00 11.24
N TYR A 27 23.51 7.47 10.05
CA TYR A 27 24.28 7.85 8.88
C TYR A 27 23.34 8.16 7.73
N ILE A 28 23.60 9.22 6.99
CA ILE A 28 22.86 9.55 5.78
C ILE A 28 23.44 8.72 4.64
N LEU A 29 22.61 7.87 4.03
CA LEU A 29 23.00 7.03 2.92
C LEU A 29 22.74 7.70 1.57
N GLU A 30 21.61 8.42 1.47
CA GLU A 30 21.13 8.95 0.20
C GLU A 30 20.19 10.13 0.44
N VAL A 31 20.25 11.13 -0.44
CA VAL A 31 19.31 12.26 -0.47
C VAL A 31 18.79 12.41 -1.88
N ASN A 32 17.49 12.22 -2.08
CA ASN A 32 16.81 12.34 -3.36
C ASN A 32 15.93 13.59 -3.40
N PRO A 33 16.40 14.70 -3.99
CA PRO A 33 15.67 15.96 -4.07
C PRO A 33 14.73 16.03 -5.29
N PHE A 34 14.16 14.91 -5.67
CA PHE A 34 13.28 14.80 -6.85
C PHE A 34 12.16 13.78 -6.60
N ALA A 35 11.19 13.77 -7.51
CA ALA A 35 10.10 12.81 -7.52
C ALA A 35 10.63 11.36 -7.61
N SER A 36 10.67 10.66 -6.49
CA SER A 36 11.19 9.31 -6.38
C SER A 36 10.06 8.30 -6.12
N ASP A 37 10.34 7.02 -6.33
CA ASP A 37 9.44 5.93 -5.98
C ASP A 37 9.08 5.92 -4.47
N SER A 38 10.01 6.33 -3.61
CA SER A 38 9.76 6.48 -2.17
C SER A 38 8.72 7.56 -1.86
N ILE A 39 8.70 8.66 -2.62
CA ILE A 39 7.68 9.72 -2.46
C ILE A 39 6.34 9.24 -2.99
N SER A 40 6.33 8.48 -4.10
CA SER A 40 5.12 7.83 -4.59
C SER A 40 4.54 6.88 -3.54
N MET A 41 5.36 6.01 -2.97
CA MET A 41 4.96 5.11 -1.89
C MET A 41 4.43 5.87 -0.67
N ALA A 42 5.12 6.93 -0.24
CA ALA A 42 4.67 7.76 0.89
C ALA A 42 3.34 8.45 0.58
N SER A 43 3.15 8.96 -0.64
CA SER A 43 1.87 9.55 -1.07
C SER A 43 0.74 8.53 -0.97
N MET A 44 0.99 7.31 -1.45
CA MET A 44 0.03 6.22 -1.31
C MET A 44 -0.26 5.87 0.16
N GLY A 45 0.77 5.80 1.03
CA GLY A 45 0.60 5.54 2.46
C GLY A 45 -0.12 6.67 3.22
N LEU A 46 -0.02 7.91 2.78
CA LEU A 46 -0.62 9.08 3.42
C LEU A 46 -2.05 9.39 2.98
N GLY A 47 -2.47 8.90 1.82
CA GLY A 47 -3.78 9.22 1.27
C GLY A 47 -3.85 10.52 0.49
N TYR A 48 -2.74 11.16 0.20
CA TYR A 48 -2.69 12.36 -0.63
C TYR A 48 -1.36 12.52 -1.37
N SER A 49 -1.38 13.28 -2.44
CA SER A 49 -0.22 13.48 -3.32
C SER A 49 0.82 14.41 -2.70
N LEU A 50 1.96 13.86 -2.31
CA LEU A 50 3.13 14.68 -1.93
C LEU A 50 3.73 15.42 -3.14
N PHE A 51 3.52 14.92 -4.36
CA PHE A 51 3.95 15.61 -5.57
C PHE A 51 3.17 16.90 -5.77
N GLU A 52 1.85 16.87 -5.59
CA GLU A 52 1.03 18.06 -5.69
C GLU A 52 1.42 19.09 -4.64
N GLN A 53 1.62 18.67 -3.39
CA GLN A 53 2.13 19.57 -2.35
C GLN A 53 3.51 20.13 -2.73
N GLY A 54 4.39 19.30 -3.29
CA GLY A 54 5.71 19.73 -3.77
C GLY A 54 5.62 20.79 -4.86
N VAL A 55 4.71 20.65 -5.82
CA VAL A 55 4.47 21.64 -6.88
C VAL A 55 3.98 22.97 -6.29
N GLN A 56 3.05 22.94 -5.32
CA GLN A 56 2.57 24.15 -4.65
C GLN A 56 3.73 24.91 -3.98
N LEU A 57 4.66 24.18 -3.35
CA LEU A 57 5.84 24.80 -2.74
C LEU A 57 6.78 25.42 -3.78
N GLN A 58 6.99 24.76 -4.92
CA GLN A 58 7.81 25.27 -6.00
C GLN A 58 7.19 26.52 -6.66
N LEU A 59 5.87 26.65 -6.63
CA LEU A 59 5.15 27.87 -7.04
C LEU A 59 5.21 28.99 -5.98
N GLY A 60 6.01 28.83 -4.90
CA GLY A 60 6.24 29.84 -3.88
C GLY A 60 5.22 29.83 -2.73
N ARG A 61 4.36 28.83 -2.61
CA ARG A 61 3.46 28.68 -1.46
C ARG A 61 4.23 28.12 -0.29
N SER A 62 3.78 28.43 0.94
CA SER A 62 4.33 27.87 2.17
C SER A 62 3.40 26.79 2.74
N LEU A 63 3.97 25.72 3.29
CA LEU A 63 3.20 24.68 3.99
C LEU A 63 2.30 25.25 5.10
N GLU A 64 2.75 26.31 5.78
CA GLU A 64 1.99 26.99 6.83
C GLU A 64 0.69 27.63 6.34
N HIS A 65 0.61 27.93 5.05
CA HIS A 65 -0.57 28.54 4.43
C HIS A 65 -1.41 27.55 3.64
N LEU A 66 -0.82 26.43 3.21
CA LEU A 66 -1.55 25.39 2.49
C LEU A 66 -2.48 24.62 3.43
N PRO A 67 -3.75 24.37 3.04
CA PRO A 67 -4.63 23.50 3.79
C PRO A 67 -4.13 22.05 3.71
N HIS A 68 -4.32 21.28 4.77
CA HIS A 68 -4.05 19.85 4.72
C HIS A 68 -5.04 19.19 3.74
N PRO A 69 -4.58 18.27 2.86
CA PRO A 69 -5.46 17.67 1.86
C PRO A 69 -6.64 16.90 2.44
N LEU A 70 -6.43 16.11 3.49
CA LEU A 70 -7.43 15.21 4.06
C LEU A 70 -8.03 15.68 5.38
N LEU A 71 -7.28 16.42 6.19
CA LEU A 71 -7.73 16.81 7.52
C LEU A 71 -8.39 18.18 7.49
N LYS A 72 -9.50 18.29 8.22
CA LYS A 72 -10.29 19.51 8.29
C LYS A 72 -9.57 20.52 9.18
N ASP A 73 -9.62 21.79 8.78
CA ASP A 73 -9.08 22.94 9.53
C ASP A 73 -7.58 22.91 9.86
N LEU A 74 -6.85 21.91 9.33
CA LEU A 74 -5.39 21.80 9.48
C LEU A 74 -4.64 22.38 8.29
N LYS A 75 -3.39 22.75 8.56
CA LYS A 75 -2.41 23.16 7.53
C LYS A 75 -1.55 21.97 7.12
N ALA A 76 -0.90 22.08 5.95
CA ALA A 76 -0.02 21.06 5.41
C ALA A 76 1.27 20.86 6.23
N VAL A 77 1.56 21.72 7.19
CA VAL A 77 2.59 21.51 8.21
C VAL A 77 2.04 20.51 9.24
N TYR A 78 2.21 19.24 8.94
CA TYR A 78 1.69 18.15 9.74
C TYR A 78 2.66 16.96 9.70
N GLU A 79 2.89 16.33 10.85
CA GLU A 79 3.60 15.07 10.94
C GLU A 79 2.57 13.94 10.97
N PRO A 80 2.56 13.05 9.96
CA PRO A 80 1.53 12.01 9.86
C PRO A 80 1.55 11.04 11.03
N SER A 81 0.36 10.71 11.53
CA SER A 81 0.14 9.72 12.58
C SER A 81 -0.92 8.73 12.09
N LEU A 82 -0.47 7.75 11.29
CA LEU A 82 -1.36 6.77 10.67
C LEU A 82 -1.78 5.70 11.69
N ASP A 83 -3.02 5.26 11.62
CA ASP A 83 -3.53 4.13 12.40
C ASP A 83 -3.52 2.80 11.63
N TYR A 84 -2.80 2.76 10.52
CA TYR A 84 -2.65 1.62 9.64
C TYR A 84 -1.22 1.46 9.12
N ILE A 85 -0.94 0.30 8.59
CA ILE A 85 0.32 -0.06 7.95
C ILE A 85 0.13 -0.11 6.44
N PHE A 86 1.06 0.50 5.73
CA PHE A 86 1.16 0.41 4.29
C PHE A 86 2.39 -0.42 3.92
N PHE A 87 2.17 -1.53 3.22
CA PHE A 87 3.19 -2.51 2.88
C PHE A 87 3.47 -2.52 1.37
N LYS A 88 4.75 -2.62 1.00
CA LYS A 88 5.19 -2.67 -0.39
C LYS A 88 6.05 -3.90 -0.63
N ILE A 89 5.72 -4.70 -1.65
CA ILE A 89 6.55 -5.80 -2.14
C ILE A 89 7.04 -5.44 -3.55
N PRO A 90 8.37 -5.32 -3.78
CA PRO A 90 8.89 -5.06 -5.11
C PRO A 90 8.75 -6.28 -6.02
N ILE A 91 8.48 -6.03 -7.30
CA ILE A 91 8.36 -7.06 -8.33
C ILE A 91 9.57 -6.97 -9.26
N PHE A 92 10.14 -8.13 -9.60
CA PHE A 92 11.32 -8.25 -10.43
C PHE A 92 10.98 -8.98 -11.74
N SER A 93 11.64 -8.60 -12.82
CA SER A 93 11.52 -9.30 -14.10
C SER A 93 12.29 -10.64 -14.07
N ASP A 94 11.91 -11.57 -14.94
CA ASP A 94 12.60 -12.86 -15.11
C ASP A 94 14.11 -12.69 -15.37
N ALA A 95 14.49 -11.68 -16.12
CA ALA A 95 15.89 -11.35 -16.38
C ALA A 95 16.65 -10.95 -15.10
N ALA A 96 15.97 -10.40 -14.10
CA ALA A 96 16.56 -9.97 -12.83
C ALA A 96 16.58 -11.06 -11.76
N ILE A 97 15.85 -12.16 -11.92
CA ILE A 97 15.67 -13.22 -10.90
C ILE A 97 17.00 -13.78 -10.38
N ASN A 98 17.98 -13.92 -11.24
CA ASN A 98 19.30 -14.44 -10.88
C ASN A 98 20.35 -13.34 -10.62
N ALA A 99 19.95 -12.06 -10.70
CA ALA A 99 20.83 -10.95 -10.41
C ALA A 99 21.00 -10.78 -8.90
N ARG A 100 22.25 -10.63 -8.44
CA ARG A 100 22.50 -10.22 -7.06
C ARG A 100 22.06 -8.77 -6.88
N LEU A 101 21.21 -8.50 -5.90
CA LEU A 101 20.79 -7.15 -5.57
C LEU A 101 22.00 -6.31 -5.11
N ASN A 102 22.06 -5.10 -5.60
CA ASN A 102 23.08 -4.10 -5.27
C ASN A 102 22.43 -2.73 -5.03
N THR A 103 23.16 -1.64 -5.17
CA THR A 103 22.66 -0.28 -4.99
C THR A 103 21.78 0.21 -6.14
N GLN A 104 21.72 -0.51 -7.27
CA GLN A 104 20.88 -0.15 -8.42
C GLN A 104 19.47 -0.69 -8.22
N ILE A 105 18.49 -0.02 -8.85
CA ILE A 105 17.10 -0.47 -8.85
C ILE A 105 16.95 -1.56 -9.90
N HIS A 106 16.55 -2.77 -9.46
CA HIS A 106 16.30 -3.92 -10.33
C HIS A 106 14.81 -4.27 -10.44
N SER A 107 13.98 -3.72 -9.56
CA SER A 107 12.51 -3.90 -9.63
C SER A 107 11.92 -3.05 -10.74
N TYR A 108 10.93 -3.58 -11.45
CA TYR A 108 10.19 -2.85 -12.48
C TYR A 108 8.82 -2.36 -12.00
N GLY A 109 8.40 -2.77 -10.81
CA GLY A 109 7.14 -2.36 -10.19
C GLY A 109 7.06 -2.82 -8.74
N ALA A 110 5.88 -2.69 -8.18
CA ALA A 110 5.59 -3.17 -6.84
C ALA A 110 4.09 -3.48 -6.70
N VAL A 111 3.76 -4.31 -5.73
CA VAL A 111 2.40 -4.46 -5.19
C VAL A 111 2.35 -3.88 -3.80
N TYR A 112 1.16 -3.52 -3.39
CA TYR A 112 0.92 -2.83 -2.14
C TYR A 112 -0.18 -3.53 -1.35
N GLY A 113 -0.16 -3.38 -0.04
CA GLY A 113 -1.21 -3.82 0.84
C GLY A 113 -1.36 -2.88 2.03
N PHE A 114 -2.53 -2.88 2.59
CA PHE A 114 -2.91 -2.10 3.76
C PHE A 114 -3.40 -3.00 4.87
N GLY A 115 -3.24 -2.59 6.11
CA GLY A 115 -3.84 -3.27 7.25
C GLY A 115 -3.63 -2.50 8.53
N LYS A 116 -4.44 -2.78 9.54
CA LYS A 116 -4.18 -2.33 10.91
C LYS A 116 -2.96 -3.06 11.49
N ARG A 117 -2.69 -4.24 10.98
CA ARG A 117 -1.57 -5.10 11.35
C ARG A 117 -0.69 -5.37 10.14
N ILE A 118 0.59 -5.67 10.39
CA ILE A 118 1.56 -5.90 9.33
C ILE A 118 1.26 -7.18 8.54
N ASP A 119 0.73 -8.20 9.21
CA ASP A 119 0.30 -9.46 8.61
C ASP A 119 -0.87 -9.27 7.64
N GLU A 120 -1.87 -8.48 8.01
CA GLU A 120 -3.00 -8.12 7.14
C GLU A 120 -2.53 -7.39 5.87
N ALA A 121 -1.70 -6.35 6.05
CA ALA A 121 -1.15 -5.59 4.94
C ALA A 121 -0.29 -6.45 4.00
N TYR A 122 0.50 -7.36 4.57
CA TYR A 122 1.31 -8.29 3.81
C TYR A 122 0.45 -9.29 3.02
N GLN A 123 -0.55 -9.91 3.67
CA GLN A 123 -1.43 -10.88 3.03
C GLN A 123 -2.17 -10.25 1.84
N GLN A 124 -2.68 -9.04 1.98
CA GLN A 124 -3.33 -8.32 0.89
C GLN A 124 -2.38 -8.08 -0.30
N ALA A 125 -1.11 -7.73 -0.04
CA ALA A 125 -0.11 -7.61 -1.09
C ALA A 125 0.19 -8.96 -1.77
N LEU A 126 0.25 -10.06 -1.00
CA LEU A 126 0.44 -11.41 -1.54
C LEU A 126 -0.71 -11.87 -2.42
N GLU A 127 -1.95 -11.61 -2.04
CA GLU A 127 -3.11 -11.94 -2.85
C GLU A 127 -3.02 -11.26 -4.22
N THR A 128 -2.66 -9.97 -4.24
CA THR A 128 -2.44 -9.24 -5.50
C THR A 128 -1.34 -9.89 -6.36
N ILE A 129 -0.28 -10.44 -5.76
CA ILE A 129 0.78 -11.15 -6.49
C ILE A 129 0.24 -12.44 -7.10
N LYS A 130 -0.52 -13.23 -6.34
CA LYS A 130 -1.10 -14.50 -6.77
C LYS A 130 -2.08 -14.28 -7.93
N ASP A 131 -3.02 -13.37 -7.79
CA ASP A 131 -4.05 -13.08 -8.80
C ASP A 131 -3.45 -12.60 -10.12
N LYS A 132 -2.46 -11.73 -10.06
CA LYS A 132 -1.80 -11.20 -11.26
C LYS A 132 -0.67 -12.09 -11.78
N LYS A 133 -0.42 -13.24 -11.14
CA LYS A 133 0.68 -14.16 -11.49
C LYS A 133 2.02 -13.44 -11.66
N LEU A 134 2.30 -12.52 -10.73
CA LEU A 134 3.51 -11.69 -10.78
C LEU A 134 4.74 -12.38 -10.23
N LEU A 135 4.57 -13.51 -9.56
CA LEU A 135 5.67 -14.32 -9.06
C LEU A 135 6.04 -15.36 -10.11
N THR A 136 7.29 -15.29 -10.57
CA THR A 136 7.85 -16.20 -11.58
C THR A 136 8.82 -17.21 -10.98
N VAL A 137 8.90 -17.25 -9.64
CA VAL A 137 9.69 -18.23 -8.89
C VAL A 137 8.74 -19.14 -8.10
N PHE A 138 9.11 -20.39 -8.03
CA PHE A 138 8.36 -21.45 -7.33
C PHE A 138 9.26 -22.03 -6.23
N PRO A 139 9.35 -21.36 -5.06
CA PRO A 139 10.23 -21.79 -3.97
C PRO A 139 9.91 -23.21 -3.48
N GLU A 140 8.67 -23.63 -3.60
CA GLU A 140 8.17 -24.97 -3.23
C GLU A 140 8.79 -26.10 -4.06
N GLU A 141 9.27 -25.80 -5.26
CA GLU A 141 9.93 -26.76 -6.16
C GLU A 141 11.44 -26.86 -5.92
N MET A 142 12.01 -25.96 -5.09
CA MET A 142 13.45 -25.90 -4.83
C MET A 142 13.88 -26.89 -3.75
N SER A 143 15.12 -27.36 -3.84
CA SER A 143 15.77 -28.08 -2.74
C SER A 143 16.14 -27.14 -1.59
N ASP A 144 16.36 -27.70 -0.40
CA ASP A 144 16.75 -26.92 0.78
C ASP A 144 18.09 -26.21 0.57
N ASP A 145 19.04 -26.85 -0.10
CA ASP A 145 20.33 -26.26 -0.46
C ASP A 145 20.18 -25.04 -1.40
N GLU A 146 19.25 -25.12 -2.35
CA GLU A 146 18.95 -23.98 -3.24
C GLU A 146 18.30 -22.83 -2.48
N LEU A 147 17.34 -23.11 -1.58
CA LEU A 147 16.73 -22.10 -0.73
C LEU A 147 17.76 -21.38 0.13
N ILE A 148 18.65 -22.14 0.80
CA ILE A 148 19.74 -21.59 1.61
C ILE A 148 20.62 -20.65 0.78
N GLN A 149 21.02 -21.06 -0.42
CA GLN A 149 21.83 -20.23 -1.29
C GLN A 149 21.12 -18.95 -1.73
N LYS A 150 19.83 -19.03 -2.08
CA LYS A 150 19.02 -17.87 -2.51
C LYS A 150 18.80 -16.89 -1.36
N ILE A 151 18.58 -17.38 -0.15
CA ILE A 151 18.42 -16.57 1.07
C ILE A 151 19.75 -15.84 1.39
N ALA A 152 20.87 -16.56 1.41
CA ALA A 152 22.17 -16.00 1.79
C ALA A 152 22.71 -14.98 0.77
N ARG A 153 22.36 -15.11 -0.50
CA ARG A 153 22.89 -14.25 -1.58
C ARG A 153 22.15 -12.93 -1.81
N HIS A 154 21.12 -12.60 -1.03
CA HIS A 154 20.32 -11.39 -1.23
C HIS A 154 19.72 -11.30 -2.65
N MET A 155 19.12 -12.39 -3.09
CA MET A 155 18.50 -12.49 -4.41
C MET A 155 17.14 -11.78 -4.47
N PRO A 156 16.67 -11.36 -5.65
CA PRO A 156 15.29 -11.00 -5.87
C PRO A 156 14.34 -12.06 -5.32
N HIS A 157 13.15 -11.65 -4.90
CA HIS A 157 12.15 -12.55 -4.30
C HIS A 157 12.60 -13.28 -3.01
N ARG A 158 13.68 -12.83 -2.38
CA ARG A 158 14.23 -13.40 -1.15
C ARG A 158 13.18 -13.60 -0.05
N LEU A 159 12.20 -12.71 0.04
CA LEU A 159 11.07 -12.81 0.95
C LEU A 159 10.36 -14.16 0.81
N PHE A 160 10.09 -14.60 -0.41
CA PHE A 160 9.38 -15.85 -0.69
C PHE A 160 10.22 -17.08 -0.39
N TYR A 161 11.52 -17.01 -0.58
CA TYR A 161 12.44 -18.08 -0.17
C TYR A 161 12.48 -18.26 1.35
N ILE A 162 12.46 -17.15 2.09
CA ILE A 162 12.41 -17.19 3.57
C ILE A 162 11.08 -17.76 4.05
N LEU A 163 9.95 -17.35 3.45
CA LEU A 163 8.64 -17.90 3.79
C LEU A 163 8.57 -19.41 3.56
N GLU A 164 9.09 -19.88 2.41
CA GLU A 164 9.11 -21.31 2.12
C GLU A 164 10.01 -22.08 3.10
N ALA A 165 11.18 -21.55 3.46
CA ALA A 165 12.05 -22.15 4.46
C ALA A 165 11.34 -22.24 5.84
N LEU A 166 10.62 -21.20 6.26
CA LEU A 166 9.81 -21.22 7.48
C LEU A 166 8.67 -22.27 7.41
N LYS A 167 8.01 -22.42 6.25
CA LYS A 167 6.98 -23.45 6.03
C LYS A 167 7.54 -24.86 6.16
N ARG A 168 8.78 -25.07 5.72
CA ARG A 168 9.51 -26.35 5.85
C ARG A 168 10.06 -26.61 7.25
N GLY A 169 9.98 -25.64 8.16
CA GLY A 169 10.41 -25.78 9.53
C GLY A 169 11.90 -25.52 9.77
N PHE A 170 12.52 -24.70 8.93
CA PHE A 170 13.87 -24.21 9.21
C PHE A 170 13.89 -23.43 10.53
N GLU A 171 14.94 -23.60 11.32
CA GLU A 171 15.08 -22.96 12.62
C GLU A 171 15.21 -21.44 12.48
N PHE A 172 14.59 -20.72 13.40
CA PHE A 172 14.53 -19.25 13.38
C PHE A 172 15.92 -18.62 13.43
N GLU A 173 16.80 -19.13 14.28
CA GLU A 173 18.18 -18.65 14.45
C GLU A 173 19.03 -18.90 13.19
N GLU A 174 18.82 -20.03 12.53
CA GLU A 174 19.50 -20.33 11.25
C GLU A 174 19.06 -19.34 10.17
N LEU A 175 17.76 -19.10 10.03
CA LEU A 175 17.24 -18.15 9.07
C LEU A 175 17.67 -16.71 9.37
N LEU A 176 17.78 -16.35 10.65
CA LEU A 176 18.29 -15.04 11.07
C LEU A 176 19.74 -14.85 10.62
N ASP A 177 20.56 -15.89 10.83
CA ASP A 177 21.97 -15.87 10.43
C ASP A 177 22.16 -15.85 8.90
N LEU A 178 21.39 -16.65 8.18
CA LEU A 178 21.44 -16.68 6.72
C LEU A 178 20.93 -15.38 6.10
N SER A 179 19.80 -14.91 6.58
CA SER A 179 19.11 -13.77 5.98
C SER A 179 19.70 -12.43 6.38
N LYS A 180 20.33 -12.31 7.54
CA LYS A 180 20.76 -11.03 8.15
C LYS A 180 19.61 -10.02 8.26
N LEU A 181 18.36 -10.49 8.33
CA LEU A 181 17.20 -9.66 8.60
C LEU A 181 17.18 -9.25 10.08
N SER A 182 16.50 -8.14 10.37
CA SER A 182 16.17 -7.85 11.76
C SER A 182 15.26 -8.94 12.33
N PRO A 183 15.46 -9.38 13.60
CA PRO A 183 14.60 -10.38 14.24
C PRO A 183 13.11 -10.04 14.17
N ILE A 184 12.76 -8.75 14.26
CA ILE A 184 11.38 -8.27 14.18
C ILE A 184 10.75 -8.64 12.82
N TYR A 185 11.47 -8.42 11.72
CA TYR A 185 10.94 -8.77 10.39
C TYR A 185 10.83 -10.27 10.18
N LEU A 186 11.80 -11.04 10.65
CA LEU A 186 11.72 -12.49 10.55
C LEU A 186 10.58 -13.05 11.40
N GLN A 187 10.33 -12.48 12.59
CA GLN A 187 9.19 -12.87 13.44
C GLN A 187 7.85 -12.58 12.76
N VAL A 188 7.75 -11.45 12.06
CA VAL A 188 6.54 -11.14 11.26
C VAL A 188 6.30 -12.21 10.21
N LEU A 189 7.36 -12.62 9.48
CA LEU A 189 7.24 -13.67 8.47
C LEU A 189 6.87 -15.03 9.07
N ALA A 190 7.43 -15.37 10.23
CA ALA A 190 7.06 -16.59 10.95
C ALA A 190 5.59 -16.56 11.38
N ASN A 191 5.10 -15.45 11.92
CA ASN A 191 3.70 -15.29 12.28
C ASN A 191 2.77 -15.41 11.07
N LEU A 192 3.17 -14.93 9.89
CA LEU A 192 2.40 -15.09 8.66
C LEU A 192 2.24 -16.55 8.26
N VAL A 193 3.31 -17.33 8.36
CA VAL A 193 3.28 -18.77 8.06
C VAL A 193 2.34 -19.51 9.03
N GLU A 194 2.34 -19.16 10.30
CA GLU A 194 1.42 -19.74 11.27
C GLU A 194 -0.04 -19.35 11.01
N LEU A 195 -0.29 -18.11 10.60
CA LEU A 195 -1.63 -17.66 10.21
C LEU A 195 -2.14 -18.39 8.95
N GLU A 196 -1.28 -18.61 7.94
CA GLU A 196 -1.65 -19.40 6.76
C GLU A 196 -2.08 -20.84 7.09
N LYS A 197 -1.52 -21.44 8.15
CA LYS A 197 -1.90 -22.78 8.62
C LYS A 197 -3.24 -22.83 9.34
N GLY A 198 -3.68 -21.71 9.93
CA GLY A 198 -4.87 -21.62 10.79
C GLY A 198 -6.11 -21.02 10.11
N VAL A 199 -6.03 -20.57 8.88
CA VAL A 199 -7.16 -19.92 8.18
C VAL A 199 -8.04 -20.96 7.52
N GLU A 200 -9.12 -21.36 8.19
CA GLU A 200 -10.31 -21.87 7.50
C GLU A 200 -10.96 -20.71 6.75
N ALA A 201 -10.91 -20.80 5.43
CA ALA A 201 -11.43 -19.78 4.53
C ALA A 201 -12.96 -19.84 4.50
N GLU A 202 -13.63 -19.05 5.34
CA GLU A 202 -15.01 -18.60 5.08
C GLU A 202 -15.39 -17.51 6.09
N THR A 203 -14.93 -16.30 5.89
CA THR A 203 -15.51 -15.13 6.56
C THR A 203 -15.93 -14.10 5.52
N SER A 204 -17.16 -13.62 5.65
CA SER A 204 -17.63 -12.48 4.87
C SER A 204 -16.65 -11.32 5.00
N PRO A 205 -16.42 -10.55 3.92
CA PRO A 205 -15.50 -9.44 3.97
C PRO A 205 -15.88 -8.44 5.05
N ALA A 206 -14.94 -8.12 5.91
CA ALA A 206 -15.10 -7.13 6.96
C ALA A 206 -14.34 -5.85 6.58
N PHE A 207 -14.96 -4.70 6.84
CA PHE A 207 -14.38 -3.39 6.57
C PHE A 207 -14.03 -2.70 7.88
N LEU A 208 -12.81 -2.21 7.98
CA LEU A 208 -12.37 -1.39 9.09
C LEU A 208 -12.01 0.00 8.59
N PRO A 209 -12.51 1.06 9.23
CA PRO A 209 -12.11 2.42 8.90
C PRO A 209 -10.63 2.62 9.20
N VAL A 210 -9.93 3.30 8.31
CA VAL A 210 -8.56 3.75 8.51
C VAL A 210 -8.50 5.25 8.43
N GLU A 211 -7.70 5.86 9.30
CA GLU A 211 -7.61 7.30 9.41
C GLU A 211 -6.17 7.81 9.29
N PRO A 212 -5.95 8.89 8.53
CA PRO A 212 -4.63 9.48 8.33
C PRO A 212 -4.11 10.24 9.56
N SER A 213 -4.90 10.32 10.64
CA SER A 213 -4.56 11.05 11.87
C SER A 213 -4.68 10.22 13.15
N ALA A 214 -4.89 8.91 13.04
CA ALA A 214 -5.15 8.02 14.19
C ALA A 214 -6.24 8.58 15.15
N GLY A 215 -7.29 9.18 14.61
CA GLY A 215 -8.40 9.77 15.37
C GLY A 215 -8.09 11.11 16.05
N LEU A 216 -6.92 11.70 15.81
CA LEU A 216 -6.51 12.97 16.45
C LEU A 216 -7.23 14.19 15.87
N TYR A 217 -7.65 14.11 14.60
CA TYR A 217 -8.25 15.23 13.87
C TYR A 217 -9.42 14.77 13.01
N GLU A 218 -10.38 15.66 12.78
CA GLU A 218 -11.51 15.40 11.90
C GLU A 218 -11.06 15.26 10.45
N VAL A 219 -11.40 14.13 9.82
CA VAL A 219 -11.11 13.85 8.41
C VAL A 219 -12.20 14.48 7.54
N LYS A 220 -11.80 15.00 6.38
CA LYS A 220 -12.75 15.45 5.36
C LYS A 220 -13.55 14.25 4.83
N ALA A 221 -14.71 14.51 4.23
CA ALA A 221 -15.50 13.47 3.58
C ALA A 221 -14.63 12.60 2.64
N GLY A 222 -14.86 11.30 2.63
CA GLY A 222 -14.08 10.36 1.83
C GLY A 222 -13.05 9.54 2.64
N ALA A 223 -13.36 9.21 3.90
CA ALA A 223 -12.52 8.29 4.67
C ALA A 223 -12.28 6.99 3.90
N ALA A 224 -11.02 6.58 3.83
CA ALA A 224 -10.66 5.31 3.21
C ALA A 224 -10.95 4.15 4.18
N TYR A 225 -11.49 3.07 3.64
CA TYR A 225 -11.72 1.83 4.37
C TYR A 225 -10.90 0.72 3.72
N TYR A 226 -10.54 -0.29 4.48
CA TYR A 226 -9.87 -1.45 3.92
C TYR A 226 -10.63 -2.74 4.26
N LEU A 227 -10.45 -3.76 3.43
CA LEU A 227 -11.01 -5.09 3.65
C LEU A 227 -10.07 -5.90 4.53
N THR A 228 -10.58 -6.49 5.61
CA THR A 228 -9.82 -7.44 6.43
C THR A 228 -10.53 -8.78 6.50
N GLN A 229 -9.77 -9.86 6.67
CA GLN A 229 -10.34 -11.20 6.86
C GLN A 229 -10.83 -11.46 8.29
N ASN A 230 -10.33 -10.70 9.29
CA ASN A 230 -10.56 -10.96 10.73
C ASN A 230 -11.10 -9.75 11.51
N GLY A 231 -11.75 -8.79 10.86
CA GLY A 231 -12.23 -7.57 11.52
C GLY A 231 -13.64 -7.69 12.08
N THR A 232 -13.96 -6.87 13.09
CA THR A 232 -15.31 -6.64 13.54
C THR A 232 -16.07 -5.87 12.47
N ASN A 233 -17.19 -6.42 12.03
CA ASN A 233 -17.99 -5.95 10.90
C ASN A 233 -18.55 -4.56 11.11
N GLU A 234 -18.09 -3.57 10.34
CA GLU A 234 -19.01 -2.56 9.86
C GLU A 234 -19.67 -3.13 8.59
N SER A 235 -20.99 -3.21 8.59
CA SER A 235 -21.75 -3.61 7.42
C SER A 235 -21.48 -2.60 6.31
N PHE A 236 -21.21 -3.08 5.09
CA PHE A 236 -21.13 -2.24 3.92
C PHE A 236 -22.46 -1.44 3.81
N ASP A 237 -22.35 -0.11 3.89
CA ASP A 237 -23.51 0.77 3.86
C ASP A 237 -24.02 0.88 2.41
N LEU A 238 -25.02 0.05 2.09
CA LEU A 238 -25.66 0.03 0.78
C LEU A 238 -26.70 1.14 0.59
N ASP A 239 -26.97 1.97 1.60
CA ASP A 239 -27.96 3.05 1.49
C ASP A 239 -27.46 4.22 0.64
N ALA A 240 -26.20 4.23 0.27
CA ALA A 240 -25.65 5.20 -0.67
C ALA A 240 -26.28 5.11 -2.07
N ALA A 241 -26.52 6.24 -2.67
CA ALA A 241 -27.28 6.36 -3.90
C ALA A 241 -26.52 5.86 -5.15
N CYS A 242 -25.19 5.85 -5.13
CA CYS A 242 -24.38 5.45 -6.28
C CYS A 242 -23.05 4.80 -5.87
N VAL A 243 -22.77 3.66 -6.43
CA VAL A 243 -21.51 2.93 -6.24
C VAL A 243 -20.68 3.03 -7.51
N LEU A 244 -19.50 3.62 -7.41
CA LEU A 244 -18.50 3.65 -8.46
C LEU A 244 -17.50 2.53 -8.23
N VAL A 245 -17.22 1.75 -9.29
CA VAL A 245 -16.19 0.71 -9.25
C VAL A 245 -15.04 1.12 -10.16
N ASP A 246 -13.88 1.33 -9.58
CA ASP A 246 -12.64 1.60 -10.32
C ASP A 246 -12.18 0.30 -11.00
N ASP A 247 -12.03 0.35 -12.31
CA ASP A 247 -11.50 -0.78 -13.06
C ASP A 247 -9.97 -0.74 -13.06
N LEU A 248 -9.41 -1.77 -12.48
CA LEU A 248 -8.02 -1.86 -12.04
C LEU A 248 -7.03 -2.18 -13.14
N GLU A 249 -7.51 -2.56 -14.31
CA GLU A 249 -6.67 -2.90 -15.45
C GLU A 249 -6.28 -1.67 -16.29
N ILE A 250 -6.96 -0.53 -16.08
CA ILE A 250 -6.74 0.67 -16.88
C ILE A 250 -5.50 1.42 -16.36
N ARG A 251 -4.45 1.44 -17.16
CA ARG A 251 -3.20 2.17 -16.90
C ARG A 251 -3.20 3.61 -17.42
N ASP A 252 -4.34 4.14 -17.85
CA ASP A 252 -4.46 5.47 -18.45
C ASP A 252 -4.44 6.55 -17.36
N PRO A 253 -3.48 7.49 -17.37
CA PRO A 253 -3.46 8.62 -16.44
C PRO A 253 -4.70 9.52 -16.53
N SER A 254 -5.35 9.60 -17.71
CA SER A 254 -6.58 10.37 -17.88
C SER A 254 -7.78 9.76 -17.14
N PHE A 255 -7.68 8.49 -16.74
CA PHE A 255 -8.72 7.78 -16.02
C PHE A 255 -9.09 8.46 -14.70
N TYR A 256 -8.11 8.93 -13.92
CA TYR A 256 -8.37 9.66 -12.69
C TYR A 256 -9.20 10.93 -12.90
N GLN A 257 -8.97 11.64 -13.98
CA GLN A 257 -9.77 12.81 -14.32
C GLN A 257 -11.21 12.43 -14.66
N LYS A 258 -11.42 11.29 -15.30
CA LYS A 258 -12.76 10.77 -15.62
C LYS A 258 -13.50 10.37 -14.33
N VAL A 259 -12.80 9.68 -13.40
CA VAL A 259 -13.36 9.32 -12.08
C VAL A 259 -13.80 10.59 -11.35
N ARG A 260 -12.89 11.55 -11.16
CA ARG A 260 -13.20 12.81 -10.47
C ARG A 260 -14.36 13.58 -11.12
N LYS A 261 -14.36 13.65 -12.45
CA LYS A 261 -15.46 14.29 -13.19
C LYS A 261 -16.79 13.60 -12.90
N LYS A 262 -16.80 12.25 -12.87
CA LYS A 262 -18.02 11.49 -12.59
C LYS A 262 -18.48 11.66 -11.14
N GLU A 263 -17.57 11.61 -10.18
CA GLU A 263 -17.86 11.91 -8.77
C GLU A 263 -18.48 13.31 -8.65
N GLN A 264 -17.90 14.31 -9.28
CA GLN A 264 -18.41 15.69 -9.27
C GLN A 264 -19.82 15.78 -9.84
N GLU A 265 -20.07 15.17 -11.01
CA GLU A 265 -21.40 15.13 -11.63
C GLU A 265 -22.48 14.53 -10.69
N LEU A 266 -22.11 13.47 -9.97
CA LEU A 266 -23.04 12.80 -9.05
C LEU A 266 -23.29 13.65 -7.78
N LYS A 267 -22.24 14.28 -7.26
CA LYS A 267 -22.34 15.20 -6.10
C LYS A 267 -23.17 16.43 -6.44
N GLU A 268 -23.02 17.01 -7.63
CA GLU A 268 -23.84 18.14 -8.10
C GLU A 268 -25.32 17.78 -8.22
N LYS A 269 -25.65 16.49 -8.43
CA LYS A 269 -27.01 15.96 -8.39
C LYS A 269 -27.51 15.66 -6.97
N GLY A 270 -26.71 15.95 -5.94
CA GLY A 270 -27.03 15.66 -4.54
C GLY A 270 -27.01 14.18 -4.16
N GLN A 271 -26.33 13.35 -4.97
CA GLN A 271 -26.22 11.92 -4.69
C GLN A 271 -25.07 11.65 -3.73
N GLN A 272 -25.27 10.72 -2.81
CA GLN A 272 -24.21 10.15 -2.00
C GLN A 272 -23.43 9.14 -2.84
N VAL A 273 -22.12 9.28 -2.87
CA VAL A 273 -21.23 8.50 -3.72
C VAL A 273 -20.31 7.62 -2.87
N ILE A 274 -20.27 6.33 -3.21
CA ILE A 274 -19.28 5.38 -2.70
C ILE A 274 -18.34 5.02 -3.83
N LEU A 275 -17.04 5.04 -3.57
CA LEU A 275 -16.02 4.55 -4.48
C LEU A 275 -15.46 3.21 -3.97
N LEU A 276 -15.50 2.20 -4.82
CA LEU A 276 -14.78 0.94 -4.63
C LEU A 276 -13.52 0.98 -5.50
N THR A 277 -12.35 0.85 -4.90
CA THR A 277 -11.08 0.90 -5.63
C THR A 277 -10.07 -0.06 -5.03
N ASN A 278 -9.19 -0.59 -5.84
CA ASN A 278 -8.00 -1.31 -5.37
C ASN A 278 -6.75 -0.45 -5.45
N ARG A 279 -6.89 0.80 -5.90
CA ARG A 279 -5.76 1.72 -5.97
C ARG A 279 -5.68 2.47 -4.65
N PRO A 280 -4.59 2.36 -3.91
CA PRO A 280 -4.34 3.25 -2.82
C PRO A 280 -4.29 4.68 -3.40
N PHE A 281 -5.12 5.57 -2.91
CA PHE A 281 -5.23 6.99 -3.21
C PHE A 281 -5.75 7.37 -4.57
N THR A 282 -6.96 7.65 -4.51
CA THR A 282 -7.53 8.70 -5.30
C THR A 282 -7.89 9.80 -4.31
N GLU A 283 -7.51 11.04 -4.55
CA GLU A 283 -8.17 12.19 -3.96
C GLU A 283 -9.61 12.17 -4.45
N SER A 284 -10.41 11.30 -3.84
CA SER A 284 -11.78 11.05 -4.22
C SER A 284 -12.68 12.15 -3.67
N LEU A 285 -13.70 12.52 -4.42
CA LEU A 285 -14.81 13.37 -3.96
C LEU A 285 -15.96 12.52 -3.40
N ALA A 286 -15.84 11.19 -3.42
CA ALA A 286 -16.83 10.29 -2.86
C ALA A 286 -17.02 10.52 -1.36
N ASP A 287 -18.19 10.21 -0.84
CA ASP A 287 -18.49 10.32 0.59
C ASP A 287 -17.78 9.22 1.40
N LYS A 288 -17.64 8.04 0.78
CA LYS A 288 -16.90 6.90 1.34
C LYS A 288 -16.06 6.24 0.25
N VAL A 289 -14.85 5.84 0.60
CA VAL A 289 -13.94 5.10 -0.28
C VAL A 289 -13.62 3.77 0.38
N TYR A 290 -13.95 2.67 -0.30
CA TYR A 290 -13.60 1.34 0.15
C TYR A 290 -12.46 0.81 -0.70
N TYR A 291 -11.37 0.45 -0.06
CA TYR A 291 -10.26 -0.20 -0.70
C TYR A 291 -10.49 -1.72 -0.71
N LEU A 292 -10.50 -2.29 -1.90
CA LEU A 292 -10.68 -3.72 -2.11
C LEU A 292 -9.42 -4.29 -2.78
N PRO A 293 -8.78 -5.31 -2.22
CA PRO A 293 -7.77 -6.07 -2.96
C PRO A 293 -8.44 -6.76 -4.15
N ILE A 294 -7.68 -7.01 -5.23
CA ILE A 294 -8.19 -7.84 -6.34
C ILE A 294 -8.06 -9.29 -5.91
N ASN A 295 -9.14 -9.86 -5.43
CA ASN A 295 -9.24 -11.27 -5.12
C ASN A 295 -10.66 -11.77 -5.39
N GLU A 296 -10.85 -13.07 -5.33
CA GLU A 296 -12.15 -13.72 -5.57
C GLU A 296 -13.24 -13.21 -4.61
N THR A 297 -12.88 -12.96 -3.34
CA THR A 297 -13.80 -12.42 -2.33
C THR A 297 -14.31 -11.03 -2.70
N SER A 298 -13.43 -10.15 -3.17
CA SER A 298 -13.80 -8.80 -3.61
C SER A 298 -14.65 -8.83 -4.89
N LEU A 299 -14.34 -9.73 -5.82
CA LEU A 299 -15.15 -9.92 -7.03
C LEU A 299 -16.57 -10.42 -6.69
N ASN A 300 -16.69 -11.36 -5.76
CA ASN A 300 -17.97 -11.86 -5.28
C ASN A 300 -18.77 -10.76 -4.57
N LEU A 301 -18.11 -9.91 -3.77
CA LEU A 301 -18.75 -8.75 -3.13
C LEU A 301 -19.30 -7.78 -4.18
N ILE A 302 -18.49 -7.44 -5.20
CA ILE A 302 -18.92 -6.55 -6.28
C ILE A 302 -20.12 -7.13 -7.02
N GLN A 303 -20.12 -8.44 -7.31
CA GLN A 303 -21.27 -9.12 -7.93
C GLN A 303 -22.53 -9.08 -7.04
N THR A 304 -22.36 -9.27 -5.74
CA THR A 304 -23.47 -9.19 -4.77
C THR A 304 -24.07 -7.79 -4.73
N ILE A 305 -23.22 -6.76 -4.73
CA ILE A 305 -23.65 -5.36 -4.76
C ILE A 305 -24.36 -5.04 -6.07
N ASP A 306 -23.85 -5.54 -7.22
CA ASP A 306 -24.44 -5.33 -8.56
C ASP A 306 -25.85 -5.93 -8.68
N GLN A 307 -26.17 -6.97 -7.89
CA GLN A 307 -27.51 -7.54 -7.81
C GLN A 307 -28.52 -6.68 -7.06
N VAL A 308 -28.04 -5.82 -6.14
CA VAL A 308 -28.88 -5.00 -5.26
C VAL A 308 -28.96 -3.55 -5.73
N LYS A 309 -27.90 -3.04 -6.35
CA LYS A 309 -27.77 -1.65 -6.83
C LYS A 309 -27.07 -1.58 -8.17
N ASP A 310 -27.48 -0.59 -8.96
CA ASP A 310 -26.79 -0.25 -10.21
C ASP A 310 -25.36 0.22 -9.92
N ILE A 311 -24.39 -0.58 -10.29
CA ILE A 311 -22.98 -0.23 -10.21
C ILE A 311 -22.56 0.50 -11.48
N VAL A 312 -22.00 1.69 -11.33
CA VAL A 312 -21.35 2.41 -12.43
C VAL A 312 -19.92 1.92 -12.56
N LYS A 313 -19.68 0.99 -13.49
CA LYS A 313 -18.31 0.55 -13.82
C LYS A 313 -17.61 1.65 -14.60
N LEU A 314 -16.51 2.13 -14.07
CA LEU A 314 -15.76 3.23 -14.66
C LEU A 314 -15.09 2.85 -15.98
N SER A 315 -14.87 1.56 -16.25
CA SER A 315 -14.45 1.02 -17.55
C SER A 315 -15.42 1.36 -18.69
N ASN A 316 -16.69 1.57 -18.38
CA ASN A 316 -17.72 1.87 -19.37
C ASN A 316 -17.89 3.39 -19.62
N LEU A 317 -17.12 4.23 -18.96
CA LEU A 317 -17.10 5.67 -19.20
C LEU A 317 -16.16 5.97 -20.37
N GLN A 318 -16.71 6.08 -21.57
CA GLN A 318 -15.99 6.55 -22.77
C GLN A 318 -15.67 8.03 -22.72
#